data_2273c43e373d03760a33a0d3b09507da
#
_entry.id   2273c43e373d03760a33a0d3b09507da
#
_cell.length_a   1.000
_cell.length_b   1.000
_cell.length_c   1.000
_cell.angle_alpha   90.00
_cell.angle_beta   90.00
_cell.angle_gamma   90.00
#
_symmetry.space_group_name_H-M   'P 1'
#
loop_
_entity.id
_entity.type
_entity.pdbx_description
1 polymer ?
#
loop_
_entity_poly.entity_id
_entity_poly.type
_entity_poly.pdbx_seq_one_letter_code
_entity_poly.pdbx_strand_id
1 'polypeptide(L)'
;MKIVALQASPRKGGNCDVLMDEMIRGIEENGGEVVKYYLEKEDIAPCKACMYCAENPECVRADDGNKILDELVAADGVIFATPIYYGQMTAQGKLIIDRFYSIGQNPDKSLSGKAALIFTENQPEGTYEEYINLTKFSPFTFMGYEVIGHVDAGSAGPAGIVAEEQPKKLEEAYELGLKF
;
A
#
# COMPACT_ATOMS: atom_id res chain seq x y z
N MET A 1 16.43 2.03 8.33
CA MET A 1 15.01 2.36 8.09
C MET A 1 14.36 1.15 7.47
N LYS A 2 13.25 0.66 8.04
CA LYS A 2 12.51 -0.52 7.55
C LYS A 2 11.18 -0.08 6.95
N ILE A 3 10.90 -0.46 5.72
CA ILE A 3 9.67 -0.13 5.00
C ILE A 3 8.91 -1.41 4.64
N VAL A 4 7.60 -1.40 4.81
CA VAL A 4 6.72 -2.48 4.34
C VAL A 4 6.07 -2.06 3.03
N ALA A 5 6.19 -2.88 2.00
CA ALA A 5 5.56 -2.65 0.70
C ALA A 5 4.39 -3.63 0.49
N LEU A 6 3.17 -3.08 0.41
CA LEU A 6 1.93 -3.83 0.22
C LEU A 6 1.51 -3.77 -1.25
N GLN A 7 1.78 -4.83 -2.00
CA GLN A 7 1.38 -4.97 -3.39
C GLN A 7 -0.02 -5.58 -3.47
N ALA A 8 -1.02 -4.74 -3.72
CA ALA A 8 -2.43 -5.13 -3.79
C ALA A 8 -2.89 -5.51 -5.21
N SER A 9 -2.03 -5.34 -6.23
CA SER A 9 -2.35 -5.86 -7.56
C SER A 9 -2.28 -7.38 -7.59
N PRO A 10 -3.25 -8.08 -8.20
CA PRO A 10 -3.18 -9.53 -8.37
C PRO A 10 -2.15 -9.96 -9.45
N ARG A 11 -1.53 -9.00 -10.15
CA ARG A 11 -0.61 -9.29 -11.26
C ARG A 11 0.84 -9.04 -10.82
N LYS A 12 1.61 -10.12 -10.66
CA LYS A 12 3.07 -10.04 -10.55
C LYS A 12 3.66 -9.57 -11.88
N GLY A 13 4.60 -8.61 -11.85
CA GLY A 13 5.14 -7.96 -13.05
C GLY A 13 4.14 -7.03 -13.75
N GLY A 14 3.02 -6.69 -13.11
CA GLY A 14 2.07 -5.70 -13.61
C GLY A 14 2.52 -4.27 -13.35
N ASN A 15 1.74 -3.29 -13.82
CA ASN A 15 2.10 -1.87 -13.74
C ASN A 15 2.36 -1.38 -12.31
N CYS A 16 1.53 -1.75 -11.34
CA CYS A 16 1.78 -1.45 -9.92
C CYS A 16 3.10 -2.06 -9.41
N ASP A 17 3.42 -3.26 -9.86
CA ASP A 17 4.60 -3.99 -9.42
C ASP A 17 5.88 -3.35 -9.94
N VAL A 18 5.89 -2.95 -11.21
CA VAL A 18 7.01 -2.24 -11.85
C VAL A 18 7.26 -0.88 -11.19
N LEU A 19 6.21 -0.09 -10.94
CA LEU A 19 6.34 1.20 -10.25
C LEU A 19 6.80 1.03 -8.79
N MET A 20 6.30 -0.01 -8.10
CA MET A 20 6.72 -0.33 -6.74
C MET A 20 8.19 -0.72 -6.69
N ASP A 21 8.69 -1.51 -7.65
CA ASP A 21 10.10 -1.91 -7.71
C ASP A 21 11.02 -0.69 -7.91
N GLU A 22 10.62 0.30 -8.73
CA GLU A 22 11.35 1.55 -8.87
C GLU A 22 11.35 2.39 -7.58
N MET A 23 10.22 2.47 -6.88
CA MET A 23 10.16 3.15 -5.58
C MET A 23 11.03 2.44 -4.54
N ILE A 24 11.01 1.11 -4.51
CA ILE A 24 11.88 0.31 -3.65
C ILE A 24 13.35 0.59 -3.96
N ARG A 25 13.73 0.63 -5.24
CA ARG A 25 15.11 0.97 -5.63
C ARG A 25 15.56 2.31 -5.05
N GLY A 26 14.70 3.34 -5.09
CA GLY A 26 15.01 4.65 -4.49
C GLY A 26 15.20 4.57 -2.96
N ILE A 27 14.36 3.80 -2.27
CA ILE A 27 14.48 3.57 -0.81
C ILE A 27 15.80 2.86 -0.48
N GLU A 28 16.14 1.80 -1.22
CA GLU A 28 17.35 1.00 -0.97
C GLU A 28 18.64 1.80 -1.26
N GLU A 29 18.64 2.62 -2.31
CA GLU A 29 19.75 3.53 -2.61
C GLU A 29 19.93 4.60 -1.51
N ASN A 30 18.84 4.97 -0.81
CA ASN A 30 18.88 5.85 0.36
C ASN A 30 19.14 5.10 1.69
N GLY A 31 19.51 3.81 1.63
CA GLY A 31 19.91 3.00 2.78
C GLY A 31 18.73 2.39 3.56
N GLY A 32 17.54 2.35 2.98
CA GLY A 32 16.39 1.64 3.54
C GLY A 32 16.40 0.16 3.25
N GLU A 33 15.65 -0.61 4.02
CA GLU A 33 15.35 -2.03 3.81
C GLU A 33 13.86 -2.19 3.58
N VAL A 34 13.45 -2.94 2.54
CA VAL A 34 12.05 -3.09 2.18
C VAL A 34 11.62 -4.55 2.25
N VAL A 35 10.52 -4.81 2.96
CA VAL A 35 9.83 -6.10 2.98
C VAL A 35 8.58 -5.99 2.11
N LYS A 36 8.55 -6.72 0.98
CA LYS A 36 7.45 -6.68 0.01
C LYS A 36 6.50 -7.85 0.18
N TYR A 37 5.22 -7.56 0.37
CA TYR A 37 4.12 -8.52 0.42
C TYR A 37 3.27 -8.43 -0.85
N TYR A 38 3.09 -9.56 -1.52
CA TYR A 38 2.09 -9.71 -2.58
C TYR A 38 0.78 -10.19 -1.95
N LEU A 39 -0.15 -9.28 -1.69
CA LEU A 39 -1.39 -9.58 -0.96
C LEU A 39 -2.25 -10.67 -1.61
N GLU A 40 -2.11 -10.89 -2.92
CA GLU A 40 -2.75 -12.00 -3.64
C GLU A 40 -2.26 -13.38 -3.19
N LYS A 41 -1.06 -13.47 -2.60
CA LYS A 41 -0.45 -14.73 -2.16
C LYS A 41 -0.62 -14.99 -0.67
N GLU A 42 -1.09 -14.00 0.07
CA GLU A 42 -1.26 -14.07 1.50
C GLU A 42 -2.68 -14.54 1.85
N ASP A 43 -2.80 -15.41 2.83
CA ASP A 43 -4.11 -15.80 3.38
C ASP A 43 -4.62 -14.70 4.31
N ILE A 44 -5.43 -13.78 3.79
CA ILE A 44 -5.98 -12.66 4.54
C ILE A 44 -7.51 -12.73 4.50
N ALA A 45 -8.12 -13.19 5.58
CA ALA A 45 -9.57 -13.20 5.72
C ALA A 45 -10.11 -11.78 6.02
N PRO A 46 -11.33 -11.44 5.53
CA PRO A 46 -11.94 -10.14 5.78
C PRO A 46 -12.20 -9.91 7.27
N CYS A 47 -12.17 -8.64 7.70
CA CYS A 47 -12.63 -8.27 9.03
C CYS A 47 -14.11 -8.67 9.21
N LYS A 48 -14.43 -9.35 10.32
CA LYS A 48 -15.80 -9.76 10.63
C LYS A 48 -16.51 -8.89 11.68
N ALA A 49 -15.92 -7.73 12.00
CA ALA A 49 -16.45 -6.75 12.95
C ALA A 49 -16.83 -7.35 14.33
N CYS A 50 -16.09 -8.34 14.79
CA CYS A 50 -16.39 -9.07 16.04
C CYS A 50 -15.95 -8.35 17.32
N MET A 51 -15.28 -7.22 17.23
CA MET A 51 -14.77 -6.40 18.33
C MET A 51 -13.74 -7.11 19.26
N TYR A 52 -13.31 -8.32 18.92
CA TYR A 52 -12.33 -9.06 19.72
C TYR A 52 -11.04 -8.26 19.99
N CYS A 53 -10.56 -7.52 18.99
CA CYS A 53 -9.34 -6.69 19.09
C CYS A 53 -9.49 -5.47 20.02
N ALA A 54 -10.69 -5.12 20.47
CA ALA A 54 -10.89 -4.06 21.47
C ALA A 54 -10.47 -4.52 22.90
N GLU A 55 -10.41 -5.82 23.13
CA GLU A 55 -10.07 -6.42 24.43
C GLU A 55 -8.80 -7.29 24.37
N ASN A 56 -8.27 -7.52 23.16
CA ASN A 56 -7.14 -8.44 22.93
C ASN A 56 -6.08 -7.77 22.04
N PRO A 57 -4.79 -8.08 22.23
CA PRO A 57 -3.68 -7.42 21.52
C PRO A 57 -3.64 -7.72 20.02
N GLU A 58 -4.36 -8.74 19.54
CA GLU A 58 -4.34 -9.20 18.16
C GLU A 58 -5.74 -9.38 17.60
N CYS A 59 -5.85 -9.40 16.28
CA CYS A 59 -7.10 -9.82 15.64
C CYS A 59 -7.34 -11.32 15.86
N VAL A 60 -8.60 -11.70 16.07
CA VAL A 60 -9.01 -13.10 16.25
C VAL A 60 -8.76 -13.98 15.01
N ARG A 61 -8.52 -13.39 13.84
CA ARG A 61 -8.14 -14.11 12.62
C ARG A 61 -6.70 -14.60 12.76
N ALA A 62 -6.50 -15.92 12.80
CA ALA A 62 -5.17 -16.55 12.82
C ALA A 62 -4.70 -16.79 11.37
N ASP A 63 -4.38 -15.71 10.66
CA ASP A 63 -4.02 -15.68 9.26
C ASP A 63 -2.79 -14.78 9.01
N ASP A 64 -2.30 -14.70 7.76
CA ASP A 64 -1.12 -13.90 7.41
C ASP A 64 -1.35 -12.39 7.64
N GLY A 65 -2.60 -11.94 7.70
CA GLY A 65 -2.94 -10.56 8.00
C GLY A 65 -2.39 -10.08 9.34
N ASN A 66 -2.35 -10.90 10.39
CA ASN A 66 -1.78 -10.52 11.68
C ASN A 66 -0.28 -10.25 11.58
N LYS A 67 0.45 -11.13 10.89
CA LYS A 67 1.88 -10.95 10.65
C LYS A 67 2.17 -9.64 9.91
N ILE A 68 1.41 -9.35 8.85
CA ILE A 68 1.57 -8.10 8.07
C ILE A 68 1.29 -6.88 8.95
N LEU A 69 0.25 -6.92 9.80
CA LEU A 69 -0.07 -5.82 10.71
C LEU A 69 1.04 -5.59 11.74
N ASP A 70 1.63 -6.64 12.30
CA ASP A 70 2.75 -6.53 13.24
C ASP A 70 4.01 -5.97 12.56
N GLU A 71 4.27 -6.35 11.30
CA GLU A 71 5.35 -5.77 10.49
C GLU A 71 5.12 -4.28 10.21
N LEU A 72 3.88 -3.86 9.93
CA LEU A 72 3.52 -2.45 9.74
C LEU A 72 3.71 -1.61 11.01
N VAL A 73 3.35 -2.16 12.17
CA VAL A 73 3.56 -1.50 13.49
C VAL A 73 5.06 -1.34 13.79
N ALA A 74 5.90 -2.27 13.35
CA ALA A 74 7.34 -2.26 13.57
C ALA A 74 8.14 -1.50 12.48
N ALA A 75 7.47 -1.01 11.43
CA ALA A 75 8.11 -0.34 10.30
C ALA A 75 8.20 1.18 10.48
N ASP A 76 9.17 1.77 9.81
CA ASP A 76 9.36 3.23 9.71
C ASP A 76 8.48 3.85 8.60
N GLY A 77 7.79 3.04 7.80
CA GLY A 77 6.91 3.52 6.75
C GLY A 77 6.30 2.40 5.90
N VAL A 78 5.43 2.80 4.97
CA VAL A 78 4.69 1.89 4.11
C VAL A 78 4.61 2.38 2.67
N ILE A 79 4.75 1.47 1.71
CA ILE A 79 4.31 1.65 0.33
C ILE A 79 3.03 0.85 0.12
N PHE A 80 2.01 1.46 -0.48
CA PHE A 80 0.79 0.77 -0.87
C PHE A 80 0.53 0.96 -2.35
N ALA A 81 0.48 -0.14 -3.12
CA ALA A 81 0.22 -0.09 -4.56
C ALA A 81 -1.04 -0.88 -4.92
N THR A 82 -1.96 -0.26 -5.64
CA THR A 82 -3.21 -0.88 -6.08
C THR A 82 -3.63 -0.38 -7.45
N PRO A 83 -4.10 -1.27 -8.35
CA PRO A 83 -4.87 -0.80 -9.50
C PRO A 83 -6.25 -0.34 -9.04
N ILE A 84 -6.82 0.62 -9.76
CA ILE A 84 -8.20 1.07 -9.51
C ILE A 84 -9.16 0.21 -10.34
N TYR A 85 -9.96 -0.60 -9.64
CA TYR A 85 -11.01 -1.44 -10.23
C TYR A 85 -12.37 -0.90 -9.83
N TYR A 86 -13.18 -0.50 -10.83
CA TYR A 86 -14.51 0.09 -10.59
C TYR A 86 -14.48 1.27 -9.60
N GLY A 87 -13.45 2.14 -9.71
CA GLY A 87 -13.32 3.34 -8.88
C GLY A 87 -12.80 3.09 -7.45
N GLN A 88 -12.30 1.89 -7.15
CA GLN A 88 -11.85 1.48 -5.81
C GLN A 88 -10.53 0.72 -5.89
N MET A 89 -9.83 0.59 -4.75
CA MET A 89 -8.73 -0.37 -4.63
C MET A 89 -9.22 -1.81 -4.85
N THR A 90 -8.31 -2.70 -5.13
CA THR A 90 -8.62 -4.13 -5.25
C THR A 90 -9.16 -4.72 -3.96
N ALA A 91 -9.85 -5.85 -4.07
CA ALA A 91 -10.29 -6.62 -2.90
C ALA A 91 -9.12 -7.00 -2.00
N GLN A 92 -7.97 -7.41 -2.57
CA GLN A 92 -6.75 -7.74 -1.84
C GLN A 92 -6.27 -6.58 -0.97
N GLY A 93 -6.24 -5.35 -1.53
CA GLY A 93 -5.90 -4.16 -0.77
C GLY A 93 -6.90 -3.87 0.34
N LYS A 94 -8.20 -4.00 0.03
CA LYS A 94 -9.25 -3.74 1.02
C LYS A 94 -9.24 -4.73 2.19
N LEU A 95 -8.89 -5.99 1.97
CA LEU A 95 -8.79 -6.99 3.03
C LEU A 95 -7.81 -6.56 4.13
N ILE A 96 -6.61 -6.13 3.78
CA ILE A 96 -5.62 -5.69 4.78
C ILE A 96 -5.98 -4.32 5.39
N ILE A 97 -6.51 -3.40 4.60
CA ILE A 97 -6.92 -2.08 5.07
C ILE A 97 -8.04 -2.17 6.13
N ASP A 98 -9.04 -3.04 5.93
CA ASP A 98 -10.08 -3.25 6.94
C ASP A 98 -9.53 -3.84 8.25
N ARG A 99 -8.40 -4.52 8.18
CA ARG A 99 -7.74 -5.09 9.36
C ARG A 99 -6.95 -4.04 10.15
N PHE A 100 -6.67 -2.85 9.61
CA PHE A 100 -6.10 -1.70 10.34
C PHE A 100 -6.96 -1.33 11.55
N TYR A 101 -8.24 -1.65 11.52
CA TYR A 101 -9.13 -1.48 12.67
C TYR A 101 -8.57 -2.14 13.94
N SER A 102 -7.92 -3.29 13.83
CA SER A 102 -7.34 -3.98 15.00
C SER A 102 -6.18 -3.22 15.62
N ILE A 103 -5.43 -2.45 14.85
CA ILE A 103 -4.37 -1.56 15.37
C ILE A 103 -5.01 -0.36 16.06
N GLY A 104 -6.00 0.28 15.42
CA GLY A 104 -6.69 1.45 15.99
C GLY A 104 -7.47 1.17 17.27
N GLN A 105 -7.82 -0.09 17.56
CA GLN A 105 -8.47 -0.49 18.81
C GLN A 105 -7.46 -0.84 19.93
N ASN A 106 -6.20 -1.06 19.60
CA ASN A 106 -5.19 -1.44 20.56
C ASN A 106 -4.37 -0.22 21.03
N PRO A 107 -4.44 0.22 22.30
CA PRO A 107 -3.74 1.39 22.79
C PRO A 107 -2.20 1.25 22.74
N ASP A 108 -1.70 0.02 22.69
CA ASP A 108 -0.26 -0.28 22.66
C ASP A 108 0.29 -0.38 21.21
N LYS A 109 -0.56 -0.25 20.19
CA LYS A 109 -0.17 -0.32 18.77
C LYS A 109 -0.52 0.98 18.06
N SER A 110 0.37 1.45 17.21
CA SER A 110 0.14 2.60 16.34
C SER A 110 0.85 2.40 15.01
N LEU A 111 0.30 2.98 13.97
CA LEU A 111 1.00 3.16 12.70
C LEU A 111 1.66 4.53 12.70
N SER A 112 2.85 4.63 12.16
CA SER A 112 3.60 5.88 12.11
C SER A 112 4.62 5.86 10.97
N GLY A 113 5.31 6.97 10.78
CA GLY A 113 6.31 7.13 9.73
C GLY A 113 5.70 7.58 8.41
N LYS A 114 6.42 7.34 7.32
CA LYS A 114 6.06 7.83 6.00
C LYS A 114 5.20 6.82 5.22
N ALA A 115 4.28 7.33 4.40
CA ALA A 115 3.53 6.52 3.45
C ALA A 115 3.64 7.07 2.03
N ALA A 116 3.86 6.21 1.05
CA ALA A 116 3.75 6.52 -0.36
C ALA A 116 2.77 5.57 -1.05
N LEU A 117 1.96 6.09 -1.97
CA LEU A 117 0.93 5.32 -2.63
C LEU A 117 1.18 5.25 -4.14
N ILE A 118 0.78 4.14 -4.76
CA ILE A 118 0.85 3.92 -6.20
C ILE A 118 -0.53 3.46 -6.67
N PHE A 119 -1.04 4.17 -7.68
CA PHE A 119 -2.29 3.84 -8.35
C PHE A 119 -2.03 3.61 -9.84
N THR A 120 -2.69 2.61 -10.41
CA THR A 120 -2.69 2.39 -11.86
C THR A 120 -4.12 2.20 -12.36
N GLU A 121 -4.44 2.72 -13.52
CA GLU A 121 -5.79 2.69 -14.07
C GLU A 121 -5.79 2.76 -15.60
N ASN A 122 -6.91 2.37 -16.21
CA ASN A 122 -7.09 2.46 -17.66
C ASN A 122 -7.69 3.81 -18.13
N GLN A 123 -8.20 4.62 -17.19
CA GLN A 123 -8.69 5.95 -17.50
C GLN A 123 -7.51 6.95 -17.56
N PRO A 124 -7.70 8.12 -18.15
CA PRO A 124 -6.67 9.18 -18.11
C PRO A 124 -6.28 9.53 -16.68
N GLU A 125 -4.99 9.86 -16.47
CA GLU A 125 -4.48 10.36 -15.20
C GLU A 125 -5.38 11.46 -14.62
N GLY A 126 -5.60 11.43 -13.30
CA GLY A 126 -6.46 12.39 -12.60
C GLY A 126 -7.96 12.06 -12.61
N THR A 127 -8.40 11.03 -13.37
CA THR A 127 -9.82 10.63 -13.38
C THR A 127 -10.32 10.26 -11.96
N TYR A 128 -9.47 9.67 -11.14
CA TYR A 128 -9.82 9.22 -9.78
C TYR A 128 -9.15 10.06 -8.67
N GLU A 129 -8.81 11.32 -8.96
CA GLU A 129 -8.12 12.20 -8.00
C GLU A 129 -8.85 12.31 -6.65
N GLU A 130 -10.17 12.42 -6.64
CA GLU A 130 -10.97 12.46 -5.41
C GLU A 130 -10.83 11.17 -4.60
N TYR A 131 -10.85 10.01 -5.26
CA TYR A 131 -10.66 8.72 -4.63
C TYR A 131 -9.23 8.55 -4.09
N ILE A 132 -8.23 8.96 -4.86
CA ILE A 132 -6.82 8.95 -4.47
C ILE A 132 -6.62 9.82 -3.22
N ASN A 133 -7.16 11.03 -3.20
CA ASN A 133 -7.07 11.92 -2.06
C ASN A 133 -7.82 11.38 -0.83
N LEU A 134 -8.98 10.77 -1.01
CA LEU A 134 -9.68 10.08 0.08
C LEU A 134 -8.84 8.91 0.62
N THR A 135 -8.22 8.11 -0.24
CA THR A 135 -7.38 6.97 0.16
C THR A 135 -6.12 7.44 0.89
N LYS A 136 -5.49 8.54 0.48
CA LYS A 136 -4.35 9.15 1.20
C LYS A 136 -4.75 9.55 2.62
N PHE A 137 -5.92 10.16 2.79
CA PHE A 137 -6.43 10.56 4.10
C PHE A 137 -6.88 9.35 4.92
N SER A 138 -7.76 8.52 4.37
CA SER A 138 -8.29 7.34 5.04
C SER A 138 -7.98 6.07 4.20
N PRO A 139 -7.12 5.16 4.68
CA PRO A 139 -6.74 5.00 6.09
C PRO A 139 -5.40 5.63 6.50
N PHE A 140 -4.53 6.06 5.56
CA PHE A 140 -3.11 6.30 5.87
C PHE A 140 -2.89 7.47 6.83
N THR A 141 -3.27 8.70 6.47
CA THR A 141 -3.11 9.86 7.36
C THR A 141 -3.91 9.69 8.66
N PHE A 142 -5.14 9.16 8.56
CA PHE A 142 -6.00 8.94 9.73
C PHE A 142 -5.39 7.97 10.74
N MET A 143 -4.66 6.94 10.26
CA MET A 143 -4.01 5.94 11.10
C MET A 143 -2.62 6.38 11.62
N GLY A 144 -2.12 7.56 11.22
CA GLY A 144 -0.89 8.15 11.78
C GLY A 144 0.28 8.24 10.82
N TYR A 145 0.14 7.86 9.56
CA TYR A 145 1.22 8.05 8.57
C TYR A 145 1.29 9.49 8.05
N GLU A 146 2.51 9.97 7.82
CA GLU A 146 2.79 11.12 6.95
C GLU A 146 2.77 10.66 5.49
N VAL A 147 1.72 11.01 4.75
CA VAL A 147 1.66 10.68 3.31
C VAL A 147 2.53 11.64 2.53
N ILE A 148 3.72 11.17 2.09
CA ILE A 148 4.74 11.97 1.40
C ILE A 148 4.47 12.17 -0.10
N GLY A 149 3.53 11.42 -0.67
CA GLY A 149 3.12 11.55 -2.05
C GLY A 149 2.46 10.30 -2.63
N HIS A 150 2.17 10.38 -3.92
CA HIS A 150 1.67 9.24 -4.69
C HIS A 150 2.11 9.31 -6.15
N VAL A 151 2.09 8.17 -6.81
CA VAL A 151 2.20 8.05 -8.28
C VAL A 151 0.84 7.58 -8.81
N ASP A 152 0.28 8.33 -9.75
CA ASP A 152 -0.92 7.97 -10.50
C ASP A 152 -0.52 7.70 -11.96
N ALA A 153 -0.58 6.43 -12.37
CA ALA A 153 -0.32 6.02 -13.74
C ALA A 153 -1.63 5.70 -14.44
N GLY A 154 -2.30 6.76 -14.91
CA GLY A 154 -3.46 6.68 -15.78
C GLY A 154 -3.12 6.11 -17.16
N SER A 155 -4.12 5.61 -17.88
CA SER A 155 -3.97 4.98 -19.21
C SER A 155 -2.93 3.85 -19.22
N ALA A 156 -2.81 3.13 -18.10
CA ALA A 156 -1.74 2.16 -17.87
C ALA A 156 -1.82 0.92 -18.77
N GLY A 157 -2.96 0.66 -19.42
CA GLY A 157 -3.11 -0.39 -20.43
C GLY A 157 -2.75 -1.81 -19.93
N PRO A 158 -2.16 -2.64 -20.82
CA PRO A 158 -1.73 -4.00 -20.48
C PRO A 158 -0.71 -4.06 -19.33
N ALA A 159 -0.56 -5.24 -18.73
CA ALA A 159 0.38 -5.44 -17.62
C ALA A 159 1.83 -5.17 -18.06
N GLY A 160 2.54 -4.36 -17.25
CA GLY A 160 3.95 -4.02 -17.47
C GLY A 160 4.22 -2.92 -18.49
N ILE A 161 3.21 -2.45 -19.21
CA ILE A 161 3.38 -1.46 -20.29
C ILE A 161 3.89 -0.10 -19.79
N VAL A 162 3.64 0.23 -18.52
CA VAL A 162 4.13 1.47 -17.89
C VAL A 162 5.65 1.60 -17.99
N ALA A 163 6.38 0.49 -17.95
CA ALA A 163 7.83 0.48 -18.10
C ALA A 163 8.28 1.01 -19.49
N GLU A 164 7.50 0.75 -20.52
CA GLU A 164 7.83 1.12 -21.90
C GLU A 164 7.24 2.47 -22.29
N GLU A 165 5.99 2.72 -21.93
CA GLU A 165 5.21 3.87 -22.44
C GLU A 165 5.21 5.07 -21.49
N GLN A 166 5.49 4.86 -20.18
CA GLN A 166 5.44 5.93 -19.18
C GLN A 166 6.72 6.04 -18.34
N PRO A 167 7.92 6.22 -18.95
CA PRO A 167 9.19 6.25 -18.21
C PRO A 167 9.25 7.37 -17.15
N LYS A 168 8.50 8.45 -17.33
CA LYS A 168 8.38 9.51 -16.31
C LYS A 168 7.73 9.04 -15.03
N LYS A 169 6.78 8.09 -15.10
CA LYS A 169 6.14 7.54 -13.91
C LYS A 169 7.09 6.64 -13.12
N LEU A 170 8.02 5.98 -13.80
CA LEU A 170 9.09 5.24 -13.12
C LEU A 170 10.04 6.21 -12.39
N GLU A 171 10.42 7.32 -13.04
CA GLU A 171 11.22 8.36 -12.41
C GLU A 171 10.53 8.99 -11.19
N GLU A 172 9.23 9.34 -11.33
CA GLU A 172 8.40 9.82 -10.21
C GLU A 172 8.38 8.82 -9.03
N ALA A 173 8.23 7.53 -9.33
CA ALA A 173 8.23 6.48 -8.30
C ALA A 173 9.60 6.37 -7.61
N TYR A 174 10.69 6.36 -8.37
CA TYR A 174 12.05 6.34 -7.84
C TYR A 174 12.34 7.55 -6.96
N GLU A 175 12.04 8.78 -7.46
CA GLU A 175 12.25 10.01 -6.70
C GLU A 175 11.41 10.08 -5.42
N LEU A 176 10.19 9.49 -5.45
CA LEU A 176 9.37 9.40 -4.26
C LEU A 176 9.99 8.41 -3.25
N GLY A 177 10.60 7.33 -3.73
CA GLY A 177 11.37 6.40 -2.92
C GLY A 177 12.55 7.04 -2.19
N LEU A 178 13.27 7.97 -2.84
CA LEU A 178 14.37 8.71 -2.21
C LEU A 178 13.94 9.62 -1.05
N LYS A 179 12.64 9.90 -0.91
CA LYS A 179 12.12 10.78 0.17
C LYS A 179 11.83 10.02 1.48
N PHE A 180 11.92 8.68 1.48
CA PHE A 180 11.82 7.93 2.71
C PHE A 180 13.09 8.12 3.56
#